data_f8547603ceb38d4309212e17b09f5f4b
#
_entry.id   f8547603ceb38d4309212e17b09f5f4b
#
_cell.length_a   1.000
_cell.length_b   1.000
_cell.length_c   1.000
_cell.angle_alpha   90.00
_cell.angle_beta   90.00
_cell.angle_gamma   90.00
#
_symmetry.space_group_name_H-M   'P 1'
#
loop_
_entity.id
_entity.type
_entity.pdbx_description
1 polymer ?
#
loop_
_entity_poly.entity_id
_entity_poly.type
_entity_poly.pdbx_seq_one_letter_code
_entity_poly.pdbx_strand_id
1 'polypeptide(L)'
;MTVVAGYIRMLLKERAGPVPDQQRRLLEEAEKSCARLSALLGEVSELSALEGGTATFNRASVDLNSLLSEAITGLPELPDRDVRVELDTDEGSATLQGDATRLRLALSSVIAALRRELITSDRLCVHQRIRQNGAERIAWIAIADPDRVGALSSAAESSLTTFDEWRGGCGLSLPVARRIINAHGGTIWSPVEESKAGAVIALPRAT
;
A
#
# COMPACT_ATOMS: atom_id res chain seq x y z
N MET A 1 -10.23 4.99 -21.85
CA MET A 1 -10.18 3.58 -21.35
C MET A 1 -11.57 3.04 -20.97
N THR A 2 -12.43 3.80 -20.30
CA THR A 2 -13.78 3.37 -19.87
C THR A 2 -14.66 2.79 -20.98
N VAL A 3 -14.62 3.37 -22.18
CA VAL A 3 -15.42 2.92 -23.34
C VAL A 3 -14.98 1.54 -23.82
N VAL A 4 -13.65 1.32 -23.98
CA VAL A 4 -13.11 0.03 -24.42
C VAL A 4 -13.45 -1.08 -23.44
N ALA A 5 -13.23 -0.85 -22.13
CA ALA A 5 -13.61 -1.79 -21.10
C ALA A 5 -15.14 -2.07 -21.06
N GLY A 6 -15.95 -1.04 -21.40
CA GLY A 6 -17.40 -1.20 -21.55
C GLY A 6 -17.78 -2.16 -22.67
N TYR A 7 -17.17 -2.03 -23.84
CA TYR A 7 -17.42 -2.94 -24.96
C TYR A 7 -16.97 -4.37 -24.66
N ILE A 8 -15.78 -4.55 -24.04
CA ILE A 8 -15.30 -5.88 -23.66
C ILE A 8 -16.30 -6.56 -22.70
N ARG A 9 -16.77 -5.85 -21.67
CA ARG A 9 -17.76 -6.40 -20.74
C ARG A 9 -19.11 -6.71 -21.41
N MET A 10 -19.50 -5.90 -22.39
CA MET A 10 -20.75 -6.13 -23.15
C MET A 10 -20.67 -7.42 -23.96
N LEU A 11 -19.50 -7.69 -24.58
CA LEU A 11 -19.22 -8.94 -25.29
C LEU A 11 -19.16 -10.13 -24.33
N LEU A 12 -18.43 -10.02 -23.23
CA LEU A 12 -18.34 -11.07 -22.20
C LEU A 12 -19.71 -11.45 -21.61
N LYS A 13 -20.64 -10.48 -21.50
CA LYS A 13 -22.02 -10.70 -21.08
C LYS A 13 -22.95 -11.18 -22.21
N GLU A 14 -22.39 -11.49 -23.38
CA GLU A 14 -23.12 -11.98 -24.58
C GLU A 14 -24.25 -11.05 -25.06
N ARG A 15 -24.17 -9.74 -24.70
CA ARG A 15 -25.20 -8.78 -25.12
C ARG A 15 -25.20 -8.46 -26.63
N ALA A 16 -24.12 -8.82 -27.33
CA ALA A 16 -23.97 -8.66 -28.78
C ALA A 16 -24.01 -10.00 -29.54
N GLY A 17 -24.39 -11.08 -28.85
CA GLY A 17 -24.44 -12.43 -29.40
C GLY A 17 -23.53 -13.39 -28.61
N PRO A 18 -23.66 -14.71 -28.87
CA PRO A 18 -22.89 -15.72 -28.14
C PRO A 18 -21.39 -15.59 -28.43
N VAL A 19 -20.58 -15.80 -27.39
CA VAL A 19 -19.10 -15.72 -27.47
C VAL A 19 -18.51 -17.13 -27.29
N PRO A 20 -17.84 -17.70 -28.31
CA PRO A 20 -17.14 -18.96 -28.22
C PRO A 20 -16.06 -18.93 -27.12
N ASP A 21 -15.76 -20.08 -26.49
CA ASP A 21 -14.84 -20.19 -25.37
C ASP A 21 -13.45 -19.61 -25.66
N GLN A 22 -12.93 -19.80 -26.86
CA GLN A 22 -11.64 -19.25 -27.27
C GLN A 22 -11.67 -17.72 -27.28
N GLN A 23 -12.75 -17.11 -27.79
CA GLN A 23 -12.90 -15.66 -27.81
C GLN A 23 -13.15 -15.11 -26.39
N ARG A 24 -13.87 -15.84 -25.56
CA ARG A 24 -14.10 -15.49 -24.15
C ARG A 24 -12.77 -15.33 -23.40
N ARG A 25 -11.84 -16.29 -23.54
CA ARG A 25 -10.51 -16.20 -22.92
C ARG A 25 -9.73 -14.97 -23.37
N LEU A 26 -9.76 -14.64 -24.66
CA LEU A 26 -9.11 -13.45 -25.20
C LEU A 26 -9.73 -12.16 -24.65
N LEU A 27 -11.05 -12.10 -24.52
CA LEU A 27 -11.77 -10.95 -23.97
C LEU A 27 -11.47 -10.77 -22.48
N GLU A 28 -11.38 -11.85 -21.71
CA GLU A 28 -10.99 -11.83 -20.28
C GLU A 28 -9.56 -11.28 -20.11
N GLU A 29 -8.61 -11.71 -20.95
CA GLU A 29 -7.25 -11.17 -20.94
C GLU A 29 -7.20 -9.70 -21.36
N ALA A 30 -8.03 -9.30 -22.34
CA ALA A 30 -8.17 -7.91 -22.75
C ALA A 30 -8.77 -7.05 -21.61
N GLU A 31 -9.78 -7.57 -20.89
CA GLU A 31 -10.36 -6.88 -19.73
C GLU A 31 -9.32 -6.67 -18.62
N LYS A 32 -8.54 -7.72 -18.27
CA LYS A 32 -7.44 -7.62 -17.32
C LYS A 32 -6.40 -6.57 -17.74
N SER A 33 -6.08 -6.53 -19.03
CA SER A 33 -5.11 -5.56 -19.59
C SER A 33 -5.65 -4.13 -19.52
N CYS A 34 -6.93 -3.91 -19.85
CA CYS A 34 -7.59 -2.62 -19.70
C CYS A 34 -7.64 -2.16 -18.21
N ALA A 35 -7.89 -3.08 -17.29
CA ALA A 35 -7.89 -2.78 -15.87
C ALA A 35 -6.49 -2.34 -15.39
N ARG A 36 -5.44 -3.06 -15.81
CA ARG A 36 -4.04 -2.69 -15.50
C ARG A 36 -3.67 -1.31 -16.05
N LEU A 37 -4.00 -1.02 -17.30
CA LEU A 37 -3.74 0.30 -17.90
C LEU A 37 -4.52 1.41 -17.20
N SER A 38 -5.76 1.16 -16.79
CA SER A 38 -6.56 2.13 -16.05
C SER A 38 -5.97 2.42 -14.67
N ALA A 39 -5.46 1.40 -13.99
CA ALA A 39 -4.76 1.54 -12.71
C ALA A 39 -3.48 2.40 -12.86
N LEU A 40 -2.65 2.09 -13.86
CA LEU A 40 -1.43 2.87 -14.16
C LEU A 40 -1.73 4.34 -14.48
N LEU A 41 -2.76 4.61 -15.26
CA LEU A 41 -3.18 5.99 -15.56
C LEU A 41 -3.66 6.71 -14.30
N GLY A 42 -4.34 6.00 -13.39
CA GLY A 42 -4.72 6.52 -12.08
C GLY A 42 -3.50 6.87 -11.23
N GLU A 43 -2.50 5.98 -11.16
CA GLU A 43 -1.24 6.21 -10.43
C GLU A 43 -0.46 7.40 -11.00
N VAL A 44 -0.34 7.51 -12.33
CA VAL A 44 0.31 8.67 -13.00
C VAL A 44 -0.41 9.97 -12.66
N SER A 45 -1.75 9.97 -12.73
CA SER A 45 -2.55 11.17 -12.43
C SER A 45 -2.42 11.58 -10.96
N GLU A 46 -2.45 10.61 -10.03
CA GLU A 46 -2.30 10.87 -8.61
C GLU A 46 -0.88 11.39 -8.30
N LEU A 47 0.15 10.75 -8.87
CA LEU A 47 1.54 11.19 -8.69
C LEU A 47 1.74 12.62 -9.20
N SER A 48 1.22 12.93 -10.39
CA SER A 48 1.28 14.27 -10.98
C SER A 48 0.59 15.30 -10.11
N ALA A 49 -0.59 14.98 -9.56
CA ALA A 49 -1.32 15.88 -8.67
C ALA A 49 -0.57 16.12 -7.35
N LEU A 50 0.03 15.06 -6.79
CA LEU A 50 0.81 15.15 -5.55
C LEU A 50 2.09 15.99 -5.75
N GLU A 51 2.84 15.74 -6.83
CA GLU A 51 4.07 16.47 -7.14
C GLU A 51 3.80 17.92 -7.57
N GLY A 52 2.72 18.17 -8.30
CA GLY A 52 2.28 19.50 -8.71
C GLY A 52 1.61 20.32 -7.60
N GLY A 53 1.41 19.74 -6.41
CA GLY A 53 0.75 20.41 -5.29
C GLY A 53 -0.73 20.72 -5.52
N THR A 54 -1.36 20.08 -6.52
CA THR A 54 -2.77 20.27 -6.88
C THR A 54 -3.70 19.25 -6.24
N ALA A 55 -3.13 18.24 -5.55
CA ALA A 55 -3.91 17.23 -4.85
C ALA A 55 -4.69 17.85 -3.69
N THR A 56 -6.00 17.69 -3.69
CA THR A 56 -6.86 18.09 -2.57
C THR A 56 -7.04 16.91 -1.63
N PHE A 57 -6.88 17.13 -0.31
CA PHE A 57 -7.00 16.09 0.71
C PHE A 57 -8.28 16.28 1.51
N ASN A 58 -9.08 15.23 1.62
CA ASN A 58 -10.21 15.19 2.52
C ASN A 58 -9.75 14.73 3.92
N ARG A 59 -9.15 15.64 4.68
CA ARG A 59 -8.61 15.35 6.01
C ARG A 59 -9.72 15.26 7.04
N ALA A 60 -9.73 14.15 7.77
CA ALA A 60 -10.63 13.88 8.88
C ALA A 60 -9.88 13.14 9.99
N SER A 61 -10.53 12.97 11.14
CA SER A 61 -10.03 12.10 12.20
C SER A 61 -10.14 10.65 11.74
N VAL A 62 -9.03 9.92 11.70
CA VAL A 62 -8.91 8.55 11.20
C VAL A 62 -8.31 7.67 12.29
N ASP A 63 -8.95 6.54 12.58
CA ASP A 63 -8.37 5.49 13.41
C ASP A 63 -7.40 4.64 12.59
N LEU A 64 -6.10 4.69 12.93
CA LEU A 64 -5.04 4.01 12.19
C LEU A 64 -5.16 2.48 12.28
N ASN A 65 -5.61 1.94 13.40
CA ASN A 65 -5.73 0.50 13.59
C ASN A 65 -6.80 -0.08 12.66
N SER A 66 -7.95 0.59 12.58
CA SER A 66 -9.00 0.25 11.61
C SER A 66 -8.50 0.36 10.18
N LEU A 67 -7.76 1.44 9.87
CA LEU A 67 -7.22 1.68 8.53
C LEU A 67 -6.20 0.61 8.11
N LEU A 68 -5.31 0.18 9.01
CA LEU A 68 -4.37 -0.92 8.76
C LEU A 68 -5.10 -2.25 8.54
N SER A 69 -6.13 -2.54 9.35
CA SER A 69 -6.95 -3.73 9.19
C SER A 69 -7.65 -3.75 7.83
N GLU A 70 -8.25 -2.63 7.41
CA GLU A 70 -8.87 -2.49 6.08
C GLU A 70 -7.85 -2.64 4.94
N ALA A 71 -6.65 -2.03 5.10
CA ALA A 71 -5.58 -2.13 4.11
C ALA A 71 -5.11 -3.58 3.91
N ILE A 72 -5.02 -4.35 5.00
CA ILE A 72 -4.62 -5.76 4.98
C ILE A 72 -5.72 -6.64 4.38
N THR A 73 -6.98 -6.45 4.82
CA THR A 73 -8.12 -7.23 4.33
C THR A 73 -8.37 -7.02 2.84
N GLY A 74 -8.09 -5.83 2.32
CA GLY A 74 -8.23 -5.49 0.90
C GLY A 74 -7.07 -5.93 0.00
N LEU A 75 -6.06 -6.63 0.51
CA LEU A 75 -4.94 -7.09 -0.30
C LEU A 75 -5.37 -8.18 -1.30
N PRO A 76 -4.90 -8.12 -2.55
CA PRO A 76 -5.16 -9.17 -3.52
C PRO A 76 -4.48 -10.49 -3.10
N GLU A 77 -5.06 -11.60 -3.50
CA GLU A 77 -4.43 -12.90 -3.35
C GLU A 77 -3.12 -12.98 -4.16
N LEU A 78 -2.13 -13.68 -3.63
CA LEU A 78 -0.91 -14.00 -4.37
C LEU A 78 -1.12 -15.33 -5.09
N PRO A 79 -0.94 -15.39 -6.44
CA PRO A 79 -1.27 -16.58 -7.22
C PRO A 79 -0.41 -17.81 -6.87
N ASP A 80 0.83 -17.60 -6.42
CA ASP A 80 1.82 -18.65 -6.28
C ASP A 80 2.20 -18.98 -4.82
N ARG A 81 1.71 -18.19 -3.85
CA ARG A 81 2.07 -18.34 -2.43
C ARG A 81 0.98 -17.81 -1.51
N ASP A 82 0.79 -18.50 -0.39
CA ASP A 82 -0.03 -18.01 0.72
C ASP A 82 0.89 -17.34 1.76
N VAL A 83 1.05 -16.02 1.65
CA VAL A 83 1.74 -15.22 2.66
C VAL A 83 0.70 -14.49 3.49
N ARG A 84 0.59 -14.84 4.75
CA ARG A 84 -0.35 -14.22 5.69
C ARG A 84 0.20 -12.89 6.20
N VAL A 85 -0.69 -11.91 6.40
CA VAL A 85 -0.32 -10.63 7.01
C VAL A 85 -0.91 -10.59 8.42
N GLU A 86 -0.05 -10.46 9.41
CA GLU A 86 -0.42 -10.39 10.84
C GLU A 86 -0.28 -8.94 11.33
N LEU A 87 -1.35 -8.41 11.91
CA LEU A 87 -1.37 -7.06 12.50
C LEU A 87 -1.27 -7.15 14.01
N ASP A 88 -0.28 -6.46 14.58
CA ASP A 88 -0.09 -6.28 16.02
C ASP A 88 -0.06 -4.78 16.33
N THR A 89 -0.97 -4.32 17.18
CA THR A 89 -1.15 -2.92 17.52
C THR A 89 -1.04 -2.71 19.04
N ASP A 90 -0.50 -1.56 19.45
CA ASP A 90 -0.56 -1.15 20.85
C ASP A 90 -2.01 -1.03 21.33
N GLU A 91 -2.21 -1.25 22.61
CA GLU A 91 -3.48 -0.95 23.28
C GLU A 91 -3.78 0.55 23.21
N GLY A 92 -4.92 0.89 22.63
CA GLY A 92 -5.41 2.26 22.49
C GLY A 92 -5.54 2.74 21.05
N SER A 93 -6.37 3.75 20.86
CA SER A 93 -6.64 4.35 19.55
C SER A 93 -5.45 5.18 19.07
N ALA A 94 -4.97 4.89 17.87
CA ALA A 94 -3.97 5.68 17.15
C ALA A 94 -4.68 6.62 16.16
N THR A 95 -5.24 7.72 16.67
CA THR A 95 -5.97 8.69 15.84
C THR A 95 -5.00 9.61 15.10
N LEU A 96 -5.24 9.78 13.79
CA LEU A 96 -4.51 10.68 12.89
C LEU A 96 -5.47 11.73 12.30
N GLN A 97 -4.91 12.86 11.84
CA GLN A 97 -5.61 13.78 10.93
C GLN A 97 -5.16 13.50 9.50
N GLY A 98 -6.03 12.90 8.68
CA GLY A 98 -5.63 12.49 7.34
C GLY A 98 -6.77 12.12 6.42
N ASP A 99 -6.41 11.90 5.16
CA ASP A 99 -7.31 11.36 4.13
C ASP A 99 -7.28 9.83 4.21
N ALA A 100 -8.33 9.25 4.76
CA ALA A 100 -8.43 7.81 4.99
C ALA A 100 -8.26 6.99 3.70
N THR A 101 -8.84 7.45 2.58
CA THR A 101 -8.77 6.75 1.30
C THR A 101 -7.34 6.70 0.77
N ARG A 102 -6.63 7.82 0.80
CA ARG A 102 -5.24 7.91 0.35
C ARG A 102 -4.28 7.17 1.29
N LEU A 103 -4.44 7.35 2.60
CA LEU A 103 -3.61 6.62 3.57
C LEU A 103 -3.79 5.11 3.44
N ARG A 104 -5.03 4.62 3.27
CA ARG A 104 -5.29 3.21 3.03
C ARG A 104 -4.62 2.73 1.75
N LEU A 105 -4.70 3.50 0.66
CA LEU A 105 -4.01 3.18 -0.59
C LEU A 105 -2.49 3.08 -0.38
N ALA A 106 -1.90 4.05 0.32
CA ALA A 106 -0.46 4.06 0.57
C ALA A 106 -0.03 2.86 1.42
N LEU A 107 -0.73 2.58 2.51
CA LEU A 107 -0.43 1.46 3.40
C LEU A 107 -0.59 0.12 2.69
N SER A 108 -1.70 -0.09 1.96
CA SER A 108 -1.92 -1.32 1.19
C SER A 108 -0.86 -1.53 0.10
N SER A 109 -0.40 -0.46 -0.57
CA SER A 109 0.65 -0.53 -1.58
C SER A 109 1.99 -0.98 -0.99
N VAL A 110 2.39 -0.41 0.16
CA VAL A 110 3.63 -0.80 0.85
C VAL A 110 3.54 -2.25 1.35
N ILE A 111 2.43 -2.62 2.01
CA ILE A 111 2.24 -3.99 2.53
C ILE A 111 2.22 -5.00 1.39
N ALA A 112 1.52 -4.72 0.29
CA ALA A 112 1.48 -5.59 -0.90
C ALA A 112 2.84 -5.78 -1.54
N ALA A 113 3.66 -4.73 -1.62
CA ALA A 113 5.02 -4.80 -2.16
C ALA A 113 5.91 -5.70 -1.29
N LEU A 114 5.94 -5.47 0.01
CA LEU A 114 6.73 -6.26 0.95
C LEU A 114 6.26 -7.72 1.02
N ARG A 115 4.96 -7.96 0.97
CA ARG A 115 4.38 -9.31 0.90
C ARG A 115 4.87 -10.09 -0.32
N ARG A 116 5.03 -9.43 -1.47
CA ARG A 116 5.55 -10.06 -2.71
C ARG A 116 7.04 -10.36 -2.63
N GLU A 117 7.82 -9.50 -1.99
CA GLU A 117 9.26 -9.66 -1.83
C GLU A 117 9.65 -10.69 -0.77
N LEU A 118 8.75 -11.01 0.14
CA LEU A 118 9.02 -11.95 1.24
C LEU A 118 9.27 -13.36 0.70
N ILE A 119 10.50 -13.86 0.78
CA ILE A 119 10.91 -15.17 0.26
C ILE A 119 11.11 -16.19 1.39
N THR A 120 11.57 -15.73 2.55
CA THR A 120 12.05 -16.57 3.65
C THR A 120 10.97 -16.95 4.67
N SER A 121 9.79 -16.35 4.58
CA SER A 121 8.69 -16.56 5.52
C SER A 121 7.35 -16.63 4.79
N ASP A 122 6.38 -17.32 5.34
CA ASP A 122 4.98 -17.33 4.95
C ASP A 122 4.14 -16.28 5.71
N ARG A 123 4.80 -15.47 6.57
CA ARG A 123 4.16 -14.43 7.38
C ARG A 123 4.86 -13.10 7.22
N LEU A 124 4.07 -12.06 6.96
CA LEU A 124 4.48 -10.67 7.03
C LEU A 124 3.81 -10.03 8.25
N CYS A 125 4.61 -9.49 9.15
CA CYS A 125 4.12 -8.84 10.36
C CYS A 125 4.06 -7.32 10.16
N VAL A 126 2.98 -6.71 10.63
CA VAL A 126 2.76 -5.27 10.69
C VAL A 126 2.60 -4.90 12.15
N HIS A 127 3.60 -4.27 12.74
CA HIS A 127 3.57 -3.81 14.13
C HIS A 127 3.33 -2.30 14.17
N GLN A 128 2.23 -1.89 14.77
CA GLN A 128 1.94 -0.48 15.02
C GLN A 128 2.23 -0.17 16.50
N ARG A 129 3.04 0.84 16.74
CA ARG A 129 3.42 1.32 18.08
C ARG A 129 3.27 2.84 18.17
N ILE A 130 2.94 3.33 19.35
CA ILE A 130 2.95 4.76 19.63
C ILE A 130 4.29 5.13 20.27
N ARG A 131 5.00 6.06 19.68
CA ARG A 131 6.28 6.55 20.17
C ARG A 131 6.21 8.03 20.54
N GLN A 132 7.01 8.42 21.50
CA GLN A 132 7.28 9.81 21.81
C GLN A 132 8.47 10.28 20.96
N ASN A 133 8.27 11.37 20.22
CA ASN A 133 9.33 12.05 19.48
C ASN A 133 9.39 13.51 19.94
N GLY A 134 10.21 13.80 20.95
CA GLY A 134 10.20 15.09 21.63
C GLY A 134 8.86 15.36 22.32
N ALA A 135 8.18 16.43 21.94
CA ALA A 135 6.86 16.79 22.45
C ALA A 135 5.70 16.11 21.68
N GLU A 136 5.98 15.52 20.53
CA GLU A 136 4.97 14.95 19.65
C GLU A 136 4.85 13.44 19.84
N ARG A 137 3.65 12.93 19.63
CA ARG A 137 3.41 11.49 19.54
C ARG A 137 3.29 11.08 18.07
N ILE A 138 4.01 10.06 17.72
CA ILE A 138 4.01 9.49 16.37
C ILE A 138 3.49 8.05 16.38
N ALA A 139 2.76 7.68 15.35
CA ALA A 139 2.45 6.29 15.07
C ALA A 139 3.59 5.71 14.24
N TRP A 140 4.24 4.69 14.79
CA TRP A 140 5.36 3.97 14.18
C TRP A 140 4.87 2.62 13.69
N ILE A 141 4.96 2.38 12.38
CA ILE A 141 4.47 1.17 11.74
C ILE A 141 5.68 0.44 11.15
N ALA A 142 6.05 -0.67 11.76
CA ALA A 142 7.12 -1.55 11.26
C ALA A 142 6.51 -2.71 10.49
N ILE A 143 7.03 -2.99 9.29
CA ILE A 143 6.54 -4.04 8.40
C ILE A 143 7.73 -4.90 7.99
N ALA A 144 7.74 -6.17 8.38
CA ALA A 144 8.81 -7.12 8.05
C ALA A 144 8.36 -8.57 8.33
N ASP A 145 9.28 -9.52 8.10
CA ASP A 145 9.11 -10.88 8.59
C ASP A 145 9.13 -10.96 10.13
N PRO A 146 8.68 -12.09 10.73
CA PRO A 146 8.60 -12.23 12.19
C PRO A 146 9.93 -12.03 12.93
N ASP A 147 11.06 -12.37 12.30
CA ASP A 147 12.38 -12.30 12.93
C ASP A 147 12.90 -10.87 13.03
N ARG A 148 12.43 -9.96 12.17
CA ARG A 148 12.93 -8.59 12.02
C ARG A 148 11.97 -7.52 12.51
N VAL A 149 10.67 -7.77 12.47
CA VAL A 149 9.66 -6.75 12.79
C VAL A 149 9.86 -6.18 14.19
N GLY A 150 10.27 -7.00 15.17
CA GLY A 150 10.56 -6.55 16.54
C GLY A 150 11.71 -5.53 16.61
N ALA A 151 12.80 -5.81 15.87
CA ALA A 151 13.93 -4.89 15.79
C ALA A 151 13.54 -3.57 15.09
N LEU A 152 12.78 -3.63 14.01
CA LEU A 152 12.27 -2.44 13.31
C LEU A 152 11.26 -1.65 14.14
N SER A 153 10.46 -2.35 14.97
CA SER A 153 9.53 -1.70 15.90
C SER A 153 10.24 -0.88 16.98
N SER A 154 11.51 -1.17 17.27
CA SER A 154 12.35 -0.43 18.24
C SER A 154 13.46 0.39 17.58
N ALA A 155 13.62 0.33 16.26
CA ALA A 155 14.71 0.99 15.55
C ALA A 155 14.69 2.52 15.73
N ALA A 156 15.84 3.15 15.87
CA ALA A 156 15.97 4.59 15.79
C ALA A 156 15.95 5.04 14.31
N GLU A 157 15.46 6.24 14.03
CA GLU A 157 15.45 6.77 12.66
C GLU A 157 16.85 6.80 12.03
N SER A 158 17.88 7.11 12.85
CA SER A 158 19.28 7.13 12.42
C SER A 158 19.84 5.77 11.99
N SER A 159 19.16 4.68 12.35
CA SER A 159 19.52 3.31 11.94
C SER A 159 18.75 2.84 10.69
N LEU A 160 18.01 3.72 10.06
CA LEU A 160 17.22 3.44 8.87
C LEU A 160 17.77 4.23 7.68
N THR A 161 17.47 3.77 6.46
CA THR A 161 17.87 4.44 5.22
C THR A 161 16.66 4.89 4.42
N THR A 162 16.89 5.72 3.40
CA THR A 162 15.83 6.18 2.51
C THR A 162 15.09 5.00 1.89
N PHE A 163 13.78 5.07 1.89
CA PHE A 163 12.94 4.04 1.29
C PHE A 163 13.17 3.95 -0.22
N ASP A 164 13.47 2.75 -0.69
CA ASP A 164 13.59 2.47 -2.12
C ASP A 164 12.17 2.30 -2.72
N GLU A 165 11.67 3.36 -3.31
CA GLU A 165 10.33 3.39 -3.92
C GLU A 165 10.25 2.65 -5.27
N TRP A 166 11.38 2.21 -5.82
CA TRP A 166 11.44 1.47 -7.09
C TRP A 166 11.64 -0.04 -6.90
N ARG A 167 11.63 -0.49 -5.66
CA ARG A 167 11.80 -1.90 -5.30
C ARG A 167 10.66 -2.79 -5.83
N GLY A 168 10.94 -4.06 -6.03
CA GLY A 168 9.95 -5.11 -6.28
C GLY A 168 9.14 -4.99 -7.57
N GLY A 169 9.53 -4.12 -8.50
CA GLY A 169 8.80 -3.95 -9.76
C GLY A 169 7.34 -3.52 -9.59
N CYS A 170 7.05 -2.76 -8.54
CA CYS A 170 5.70 -2.34 -8.15
C CYS A 170 5.13 -1.17 -8.98
N GLY A 171 5.82 -0.76 -10.06
CA GLY A 171 5.40 0.36 -10.89
C GLY A 171 5.41 1.68 -10.11
N LEU A 172 4.35 2.46 -10.21
CA LEU A 172 4.22 3.77 -9.55
C LEU A 172 3.53 3.70 -8.18
N SER A 173 3.06 2.53 -7.75
CA SER A 173 2.31 2.41 -6.50
C SER A 173 3.12 2.81 -5.25
N LEU A 174 4.41 2.47 -5.20
CA LEU A 174 5.30 2.87 -4.09
C LEU A 174 5.70 4.35 -4.14
N PRO A 175 6.09 4.94 -5.30
CA PRO A 175 6.23 6.39 -5.43
C PRO A 175 5.00 7.16 -4.97
N VAL A 176 3.80 6.77 -5.39
CA VAL A 176 2.53 7.38 -4.95
C VAL A 176 2.36 7.22 -3.43
N ALA A 177 2.58 6.01 -2.89
CA ALA A 177 2.46 5.75 -1.46
C ALA A 177 3.39 6.66 -0.64
N ARG A 178 4.65 6.80 -1.04
CA ARG A 178 5.61 7.69 -0.38
C ARG A 178 5.15 9.15 -0.40
N ARG A 179 4.65 9.66 -1.55
CA ARG A 179 4.13 11.04 -1.65
C ARG A 179 2.91 11.25 -0.74
N ILE A 180 2.01 10.28 -0.69
CA ILE A 180 0.85 10.34 0.21
C ILE A 180 1.29 10.41 1.67
N ILE A 181 2.21 9.52 2.10
CA ILE A 181 2.75 9.52 3.47
C ILE A 181 3.38 10.88 3.79
N ASN A 182 4.23 11.39 2.91
CA ASN A 182 4.89 12.70 3.10
C ASN A 182 3.88 13.85 3.16
N ALA A 183 2.84 13.84 2.32
CA ALA A 183 1.78 14.84 2.33
C ALA A 183 0.96 14.84 3.63
N HIS A 184 0.99 13.74 4.40
CA HIS A 184 0.41 13.63 5.73
C HIS A 184 1.41 13.96 6.85
N GLY A 185 2.58 14.52 6.52
CA GLY A 185 3.64 14.85 7.49
C GLY A 185 4.41 13.63 7.98
N GLY A 186 4.20 12.47 7.36
CA GLY A 186 4.89 11.23 7.69
C GLY A 186 6.17 11.02 6.90
N THR A 187 6.87 9.97 7.25
CA THR A 187 8.09 9.52 6.55
C THR A 187 8.08 8.01 6.45
N ILE A 188 8.72 7.48 5.40
CA ILE A 188 8.91 6.06 5.20
C ILE A 188 10.40 5.76 4.99
N TRP A 189 10.89 4.67 5.58
CA TRP A 189 12.28 4.21 5.51
C TRP A 189 12.38 2.73 5.20
N SER A 190 13.56 2.32 4.77
CA SER A 190 14.01 0.93 4.67
C SER A 190 15.04 0.61 5.76
N PRO A 191 15.19 -0.66 6.19
CA PRO A 191 16.33 -1.08 7.00
C PRO A 191 17.63 -0.95 6.21
N VAL A 192 18.75 -0.72 6.92
CA VAL A 192 20.10 -0.54 6.32
C VAL A 192 20.70 -1.85 5.85
N GLU A 193 20.26 -2.99 6.37
CA GLU A 193 20.84 -4.31 6.08
C GLU A 193 20.67 -4.75 4.62
N GLU A 194 21.59 -5.60 4.13
CA GLU A 194 21.65 -6.12 2.75
C GLU A 194 20.35 -6.78 2.27
N SER A 195 19.59 -7.39 3.18
CA SER A 195 18.21 -7.81 2.90
C SER A 195 17.27 -6.64 3.17
N LYS A 196 17.00 -5.86 2.17
CA LYS A 196 16.07 -4.71 2.19
C LYS A 196 14.60 -5.09 2.47
N ALA A 197 14.31 -6.30 2.94
CA ALA A 197 12.98 -6.79 3.23
C ALA A 197 12.44 -6.14 4.51
N GLY A 198 11.59 -5.13 4.33
CA GLY A 198 10.96 -4.42 5.41
C GLY A 198 10.79 -2.93 5.09
N ALA A 199 9.93 -2.29 5.86
CA ALA A 199 9.76 -0.84 5.87
C ALA A 199 9.33 -0.37 7.25
N VAL A 200 9.61 0.90 7.51
CA VAL A 200 9.10 1.61 8.68
C VAL A 200 8.42 2.87 8.21
N ILE A 201 7.21 3.11 8.70
CA ILE A 201 6.44 4.32 8.42
C ILE A 201 6.18 5.04 9.74
N ALA A 202 6.48 6.33 9.79
CA ALA A 202 6.07 7.21 10.88
C ALA A 202 4.99 8.17 10.39
N LEU A 203 3.91 8.30 11.16
CA LEU A 203 2.85 9.26 10.90
C LEU A 203 2.60 10.12 12.15
N PRO A 204 2.44 11.45 12.02
CA PRO A 204 2.12 12.29 13.14
C PRO A 204 0.73 11.96 13.68
N ARG A 205 0.61 11.88 15.00
CA ARG A 205 -0.67 11.63 15.66
C ARG A 205 -1.43 12.94 15.87
N ALA A 206 -2.74 12.87 15.80
CA ALA A 206 -3.57 13.98 16.24
C ALA A 206 -3.36 14.21 17.75
N THR A 207 -3.16 15.47 18.12
CA THR A 207 -3.00 15.91 19.51
C THR A 207 -4.32 15.84 20.24
#